data_decc85ba03e0353cdd555bb18a681ccc
#
_entry.id   decc85ba03e0353cdd555bb18a681ccc
#
_cell.length_a   1.000
_cell.length_b   1.000
_cell.length_c   1.000
_cell.angle_alpha   90.00
_cell.angle_beta   90.00
_cell.angle_gamma   90.00
#
_symmetry.space_group_name_H-M   'P 1'
#
loop_
_entity.id
_entity.type
_entity.pdbx_description
1 polymer ?
#
loop_
_entity_poly.entity_id
_entity_poly.type
_entity_poly.pdbx_seq_one_letter_code
_entity_poly.pdbx_strand_id
1 'polypeptide(L)'
;MEDVPRFSAARITSTDLTVHIVHARSEQEFDAAFVTLVPDALFTYGRQHLVELAATDRLPAIYTSSLFTEAGGLASYGTDQKDAYRQIGVYTGRILRGDKPSDLPVVQSVKIEFAINLKSAEALGLAIPSRLIARADEVIE
;
A
#
# COMPACT_ATOMS: atom_id res chain seq x y z
N MET A 1 14.47 -31.03 14.45
CA MET A 1 15.18 -30.30 13.36
C MET A 1 14.08 -29.58 12.60
N GLU A 2 13.73 -28.38 13.09
CA GLU A 2 12.62 -27.60 12.58
C GLU A 2 12.96 -27.08 11.17
N ASP A 3 12.06 -27.35 10.27
CA ASP A 3 12.13 -26.93 8.87
C ASP A 3 11.88 -25.40 8.82
N VAL A 4 12.96 -24.62 8.83
CA VAL A 4 12.86 -23.17 8.67
C VAL A 4 12.33 -22.91 7.25
N PRO A 5 11.20 -22.22 7.09
CA PRO A 5 10.66 -21.93 5.77
C PRO A 5 11.71 -21.19 4.94
N ARG A 6 12.04 -21.76 3.78
CA ARG A 6 13.00 -21.18 2.83
C ARG A 6 12.33 -19.99 2.12
N PHE A 7 12.44 -18.82 2.71
CA PHE A 7 12.08 -17.59 2.01
C PHE A 7 13.06 -17.36 0.86
N SER A 8 12.54 -17.12 -0.32
CA SER A 8 13.36 -16.58 -1.40
C SER A 8 13.51 -15.08 -1.16
N ALA A 9 14.61 -14.67 -0.57
CA ALA A 9 14.95 -13.27 -0.35
C ALA A 9 15.99 -12.82 -1.36
N ALA A 10 15.71 -11.76 -2.11
CA ALA A 10 16.71 -11.06 -2.91
C ALA A 10 17.13 -9.79 -2.15
N ARG A 11 18.44 -9.61 -1.98
CA ARG A 11 19.01 -8.41 -1.38
C ARG A 11 19.66 -7.56 -2.46
N ILE A 12 19.14 -6.35 -2.65
CA ILE A 12 19.74 -5.35 -3.54
C ILE A 12 20.33 -4.27 -2.64
N THR A 13 21.64 -4.10 -2.69
CA THR A 13 22.35 -3.06 -1.95
C THR A 13 22.80 -1.97 -2.92
N SER A 14 22.37 -0.74 -2.69
CA SER A 14 23.02 0.47 -3.18
C SER A 14 23.61 1.22 -1.98
N THR A 15 24.42 2.22 -2.17
CA THR A 15 25.31 2.85 -1.19
C THR A 15 24.62 3.24 0.15
N ASP A 16 23.28 3.45 0.16
CA ASP A 16 22.52 3.86 1.35
C ASP A 16 21.15 3.15 1.50
N LEU A 17 20.79 2.25 0.58
CA LEU A 17 19.50 1.56 0.60
C LEU A 17 19.67 0.06 0.46
N THR A 18 19.13 -0.68 1.43
CA THR A 18 19.02 -2.15 1.33
C THR A 18 17.57 -2.52 1.08
N VAL A 19 17.27 -3.08 -0.09
CA VAL A 19 15.93 -3.58 -0.42
C VAL A 19 15.89 -5.08 -0.15
N HIS A 20 14.96 -5.52 0.69
CA HIS A 20 14.66 -6.92 0.94
C HIS A 20 13.38 -7.28 0.21
N ILE A 21 13.45 -8.23 -0.73
CA ILE A 21 12.28 -8.78 -1.40
C ILE A 21 12.01 -10.15 -0.78
N VAL A 22 10.86 -10.30 -0.15
CA VAL A 22 10.42 -11.56 0.44
C VAL A 22 9.14 -12.01 -0.25
N HIS A 23 9.14 -13.27 -0.72
CA HIS A 23 7.97 -13.88 -1.32
C HIS A 23 7.27 -14.75 -0.27
N ALA A 24 6.10 -14.35 0.16
CA ALA A 24 5.23 -15.10 1.05
C ALA A 24 3.98 -15.58 0.27
N ARG A 25 3.60 -16.86 0.43
CA ARG A 25 2.49 -17.50 -0.29
C ARG A 25 1.39 -18.00 0.64
N SER A 26 1.60 -17.93 1.95
CA SER A 26 0.65 -18.31 3.00
C SER A 26 0.64 -17.28 4.11
N GLU A 27 -0.42 -17.26 4.93
CA GLU A 27 -0.51 -16.36 6.10
C GLU A 27 0.66 -16.55 7.06
N GLN A 28 1.06 -17.79 7.33
CA GLN A 28 2.20 -18.09 8.21
C GLN A 28 3.53 -17.57 7.66
N GLU A 29 3.71 -17.62 6.33
CA GLU A 29 4.88 -17.05 5.68
C GLU A 29 4.84 -15.51 5.72
N PHE A 30 3.66 -14.89 5.65
CA PHE A 30 3.48 -13.45 5.83
C PHE A 30 3.87 -13.01 7.23
N ASP A 31 3.39 -13.70 8.27
CA ASP A 31 3.73 -13.39 9.66
C ASP A 31 5.24 -13.48 9.90
N ALA A 32 5.86 -14.57 9.44
CA ALA A 32 7.30 -14.76 9.58
C ALA A 32 8.12 -13.72 8.77
N ALA A 33 7.64 -13.35 7.58
CA ALA A 33 8.27 -12.31 6.76
C ALA A 33 8.16 -10.94 7.43
N PHE A 34 7.00 -10.60 7.99
CA PHE A 34 6.75 -9.34 8.67
C PHE A 34 7.65 -9.15 9.89
N VAL A 35 7.82 -10.18 10.71
CA VAL A 35 8.71 -10.15 11.87
C VAL A 35 10.19 -10.02 11.48
N THR A 36 10.57 -10.53 10.30
CA THR A 36 11.96 -10.54 9.84
C THR A 36 12.32 -9.25 9.10
N LEU A 37 11.33 -8.55 8.54
CA LEU A 37 11.52 -7.32 7.79
C LEU A 37 11.38 -6.12 8.71
N VAL A 38 12.44 -5.37 8.86
CA VAL A 38 12.43 -4.05 9.47
C VAL A 38 11.52 -3.12 8.65
N PRO A 39 10.93 -2.05 9.22
CA PRO A 39 9.68 -1.36 8.82
C PRO A 39 9.54 -0.86 7.36
N ASP A 40 10.42 -1.21 6.45
CA ASP A 40 10.46 -0.66 5.07
C ASP A 40 9.77 -1.53 4.01
N ALA A 41 9.16 -2.67 4.38
CA ALA A 41 8.60 -3.58 3.39
C ALA A 41 7.15 -3.23 3.02
N LEU A 42 6.91 -3.02 1.73
CA LEU A 42 5.60 -2.76 1.17
C LEU A 42 4.95 -4.07 0.72
N PHE A 43 3.89 -4.47 1.41
CA PHE A 43 3.10 -5.65 1.03
C PHE A 43 1.81 -5.22 0.34
N THR A 44 1.44 -5.91 -0.74
CA THR A 44 0.24 -5.62 -1.52
C THR A 44 -0.89 -6.63 -1.32
N TYR A 45 -0.63 -7.78 -0.69
CA TYR A 45 -1.61 -8.84 -0.44
C TYR A 45 -1.94 -8.97 1.05
N GLY A 46 -3.19 -9.27 1.36
CA GLY A 46 -3.61 -9.45 2.76
C GLY A 46 -3.79 -8.13 3.52
N ARG A 47 -4.39 -7.12 2.87
CA ARG A 47 -4.55 -5.76 3.41
C ARG A 47 -4.98 -5.71 4.88
N GLN A 48 -6.05 -6.43 5.23
CA GLN A 48 -6.59 -6.42 6.59
C GLN A 48 -5.55 -6.95 7.58
N HIS A 49 -4.95 -8.08 7.26
CA HIS A 49 -3.96 -8.75 8.09
C HIS A 49 -2.70 -7.88 8.29
N LEU A 50 -2.22 -7.24 7.22
CA LEU A 50 -1.07 -6.33 7.31
C LEU A 50 -1.32 -5.12 8.20
N VAL A 51 -2.52 -4.55 8.11
CA VAL A 51 -2.92 -3.43 8.97
C VAL A 51 -3.00 -3.87 10.43
N GLU A 52 -3.56 -5.06 10.70
CA GLU A 52 -3.65 -5.63 12.04
C GLU A 52 -2.27 -5.94 12.64
N LEU A 53 -1.35 -6.49 11.85
CA LEU A 53 0.04 -6.72 12.28
C LEU A 53 0.74 -5.40 12.59
N ALA A 54 0.65 -4.42 11.70
CA ALA A 54 1.25 -3.10 11.93
C ALA A 54 0.69 -2.44 13.20
N ALA A 55 -0.61 -2.56 13.46
CA ALA A 55 -1.25 -2.04 14.66
C ALA A 55 -0.80 -2.78 15.92
N THR A 56 -0.70 -4.12 15.86
CA THR A 56 -0.26 -4.97 16.98
C THR A 56 1.16 -4.65 17.40
N ASP A 57 2.06 -4.52 16.43
CA ASP A 57 3.47 -4.22 16.66
C ASP A 57 3.75 -2.72 16.81
N ARG A 58 2.69 -1.88 16.80
CA ARG A 58 2.77 -0.41 16.89
C ARG A 58 3.71 0.21 15.86
N LEU A 59 3.69 -0.33 14.64
CA LEU A 59 4.52 0.17 13.54
C LEU A 59 3.78 1.26 12.76
N PRO A 60 4.32 2.50 12.70
CA PRO A 60 3.79 3.53 11.82
C PRO A 60 4.07 3.14 10.36
N ALA A 61 3.04 2.75 9.63
CA ALA A 61 3.16 2.30 8.25
C ALA A 61 2.47 3.26 7.28
N ILE A 62 3.09 3.49 6.12
CA ILE A 62 2.50 4.19 4.98
C ILE A 62 2.28 3.18 3.85
N TYR A 63 1.10 3.25 3.24
CA TYR A 63 0.65 2.33 2.22
C TYR A 63 0.50 3.05 0.86
N THR A 64 0.40 2.27 -0.21
CA THR A 64 0.25 2.80 -1.57
C THR A 64 -1.20 3.02 -2.00
N SER A 65 -2.17 2.71 -1.16
CA SER A 65 -3.60 2.81 -1.48
C SER A 65 -4.42 3.22 -0.27
N SER A 66 -5.39 4.11 -0.46
CA SER A 66 -6.35 4.54 0.56
C SER A 66 -7.17 3.40 1.15
N LEU A 67 -7.31 2.29 0.42
CA LEU A 67 -7.96 1.09 0.94
C LEU A 67 -7.30 0.52 2.21
N PHE A 68 -6.00 0.72 2.40
CA PHE A 68 -5.31 0.35 3.64
C PHE A 68 -5.65 1.31 4.78
N THR A 69 -5.74 2.60 4.46
CA THR A 69 -6.09 3.64 5.45
C THR A 69 -7.54 3.48 5.89
N GLU A 70 -8.45 3.16 4.97
CA GLU A 70 -9.85 2.80 5.25
C GLU A 70 -9.95 1.54 6.14
N ALA A 71 -9.04 0.57 5.96
CA ALA A 71 -8.96 -0.65 6.77
C ALA A 71 -8.31 -0.44 8.16
N GLY A 72 -7.91 0.79 8.50
CA GLY A 72 -7.28 1.11 9.78
C GLY A 72 -5.76 1.36 9.70
N GLY A 73 -5.17 1.39 8.52
CA GLY A 73 -3.76 1.80 8.34
C GLY A 73 -3.55 3.28 8.64
N LEU A 74 -2.35 3.66 9.06
CA LEU A 74 -2.03 5.02 9.49
C LEU A 74 -2.17 6.06 8.38
N ALA A 75 -1.57 5.81 7.24
CA ALA A 75 -1.60 6.72 6.11
C ALA A 75 -1.38 5.99 4.79
N SER A 76 -1.80 6.60 3.70
CA SER A 76 -1.51 6.12 2.35
C SER A 76 -1.11 7.27 1.44
N TYR A 77 -0.19 6.99 0.52
CA TYR A 77 0.20 7.90 -0.54
C TYR A 77 0.40 7.11 -1.83
N GLY A 78 -0.46 7.30 -2.79
CA GLY A 78 -0.39 6.54 -4.04
C GLY A 78 -1.45 6.92 -5.04
N THR A 79 -1.58 6.14 -6.10
CA THR A 79 -2.52 6.40 -7.18
C THR A 79 -3.97 6.31 -6.69
N ASP A 80 -4.78 7.31 -7.05
CA ASP A 80 -6.24 7.26 -6.86
C ASP A 80 -6.84 6.12 -7.68
N GLN A 81 -7.21 5.05 -6.98
CA GLN A 81 -7.77 3.85 -7.63
C GLN A 81 -9.16 4.12 -8.22
N LYS A 82 -9.96 5.00 -7.62
CA LYS A 82 -11.29 5.35 -8.14
C LYS A 82 -11.16 6.01 -9.51
N ASP A 83 -10.18 6.92 -9.67
CA ASP A 83 -9.89 7.54 -10.96
C ASP A 83 -9.34 6.53 -11.99
N ALA A 84 -8.47 5.62 -11.57
CA ALA A 84 -7.95 4.55 -12.43
C ALA A 84 -9.07 3.65 -12.97
N TYR A 85 -9.98 3.18 -12.10
CA TYR A 85 -11.14 2.38 -12.52
C TYR A 85 -12.10 3.16 -13.42
N ARG A 86 -12.31 4.45 -13.17
CA ARG A 86 -13.11 5.31 -14.04
C ARG A 86 -12.52 5.37 -15.44
N GLN A 87 -11.19 5.52 -15.55
CA GLN A 87 -10.51 5.54 -16.86
C GLN A 87 -10.63 4.19 -17.59
N ILE A 88 -10.49 3.06 -16.88
CA ILE A 88 -10.73 1.73 -17.43
C ILE A 88 -12.15 1.64 -18.00
N GLY A 89 -13.15 2.12 -17.24
CA GLY A 89 -14.55 2.15 -17.71
C GLY A 89 -14.74 2.99 -18.99
N VAL A 90 -14.10 4.15 -19.07
CA VAL A 90 -14.12 5.01 -20.26
C VAL A 90 -13.53 4.28 -21.47
N TYR A 91 -12.39 3.63 -21.32
CA TYR A 91 -11.75 2.89 -22.42
C TYR A 91 -12.55 1.67 -22.84
N THR A 92 -13.08 0.92 -21.88
CA THR A 92 -14.00 -0.20 -22.18
C THR A 92 -15.19 0.28 -22.98
N GLY A 93 -15.83 1.38 -22.59
CA GLY A 93 -16.96 1.97 -23.33
C GLY A 93 -16.60 2.43 -24.73
N ARG A 94 -15.38 2.93 -24.96
CA ARG A 94 -14.89 3.30 -26.30
C ARG A 94 -14.68 2.07 -27.18
N ILE A 95 -14.03 1.04 -26.66
CA ILE A 95 -13.79 -0.22 -27.39
C ILE A 95 -15.13 -0.89 -27.78
N LEU A 96 -16.08 -0.94 -26.85
CA LEU A 96 -17.41 -1.49 -27.12
C LEU A 96 -18.18 -0.70 -28.18
N ARG A 97 -17.85 0.56 -28.41
CA ARG A 97 -18.42 1.39 -29.51
C ARG A 97 -17.67 1.28 -30.83
N GLY A 98 -16.59 0.49 -30.87
CA GLY A 98 -15.85 0.20 -32.10
C GLY A 98 -14.48 0.85 -32.22
N ASP A 99 -14.02 1.61 -31.22
CA ASP A 99 -12.66 2.14 -31.22
C ASP A 99 -11.66 0.97 -31.13
N LYS A 100 -10.58 1.05 -31.90
CA LYS A 100 -9.54 0.03 -31.81
C LYS A 100 -8.63 0.30 -30.61
N PRO A 101 -8.22 -0.71 -29.84
CA PRO A 101 -7.28 -0.54 -28.74
C PRO A 101 -5.97 0.13 -29.13
N SER A 102 -5.48 -0.12 -30.37
CA SER A 102 -4.28 0.51 -30.92
C SER A 102 -4.37 2.03 -31.08
N ASP A 103 -5.59 2.55 -31.21
CA ASP A 103 -5.85 3.98 -31.45
C ASP A 103 -6.12 4.74 -30.14
N LEU A 104 -6.17 4.02 -29.03
CA LEU A 104 -6.36 4.60 -27.71
C LEU A 104 -5.01 5.07 -27.16
N PRO A 105 -4.92 6.33 -26.65
CA PRO A 105 -3.70 6.81 -26.05
C PRO A 105 -3.37 6.02 -24.75
N VAL A 106 -2.10 5.76 -24.53
CA VAL A 106 -1.66 5.24 -23.23
C VAL A 106 -1.73 6.39 -22.22
N VAL A 107 -2.66 6.28 -21.27
CA VAL A 107 -2.83 7.25 -20.18
C VAL A 107 -2.33 6.62 -18.90
N GLN A 108 -1.31 7.26 -18.30
CA GLN A 108 -0.90 6.94 -16.95
C GLN A 108 -1.78 7.71 -15.97
N SER A 109 -2.31 7.05 -14.94
CA SER A 109 -2.99 7.77 -13.87
C SER A 109 -1.98 8.67 -13.15
N VAL A 110 -2.22 9.97 -13.22
CA VAL A 110 -1.36 10.98 -12.57
C VAL A 110 -1.97 11.53 -11.29
N LYS A 111 -3.19 11.11 -10.97
CA LYS A 111 -3.86 11.55 -9.75
C LYS A 111 -3.33 10.74 -8.59
N ILE A 112 -2.60 11.41 -7.72
CA ILE A 112 -2.10 10.86 -6.45
C ILE A 112 -3.06 11.28 -5.35
N GLU A 113 -3.36 10.36 -4.46
CA GLU A 113 -4.20 10.55 -3.28
C GLU A 113 -3.36 10.37 -2.01
N PHE A 114 -3.49 11.31 -1.08
CA PHE A 114 -2.90 11.23 0.25
C PHE A 114 -4.01 11.12 1.29
N ALA A 115 -4.09 9.98 1.98
CA ALA A 115 -5.07 9.77 3.05
C ALA A 115 -4.38 9.54 4.40
N ILE A 116 -5.01 10.01 5.47
CA ILE A 116 -4.54 9.86 6.86
C ILE A 116 -5.69 9.36 7.73
N ASN A 117 -5.40 8.40 8.62
CA ASN A 117 -6.33 7.93 9.64
C ASN A 117 -5.90 8.46 11.01
N LEU A 118 -6.66 9.40 11.56
CA LEU A 118 -6.36 10.04 12.83
C LEU A 118 -6.60 9.10 14.02
N LYS A 119 -7.56 8.17 13.94
CA LYS A 119 -7.77 7.14 14.97
C LYS A 119 -6.54 6.24 15.10
N SER A 120 -5.97 5.84 13.98
CA SER A 120 -4.76 5.00 13.96
C SER A 120 -3.55 5.78 14.46
N ALA A 121 -3.44 7.06 14.12
CA ALA A 121 -2.40 7.93 14.65
C ALA A 121 -2.49 8.06 16.18
N GLU A 122 -3.69 8.29 16.71
CA GLU A 122 -3.94 8.39 18.16
C GLU A 122 -3.59 7.06 18.87
N ALA A 123 -4.03 5.92 18.32
CA ALA A 123 -3.73 4.59 18.86
C ALA A 123 -2.21 4.30 18.90
N LEU A 124 -1.45 4.85 17.95
CA LEU A 124 0.00 4.77 17.91
C LEU A 124 0.70 5.83 18.79
N GLY A 125 -0.05 6.76 19.37
CA GLY A 125 0.49 7.87 20.15
C GLY A 125 1.19 8.95 19.30
N LEU A 126 0.82 9.07 18.03
CA LEU A 126 1.42 10.00 17.07
C LEU A 126 0.60 11.29 16.96
N ALA A 127 1.25 12.42 17.16
CA ALA A 127 0.67 13.72 16.88
C ALA A 127 0.90 14.09 15.40
N ILE A 128 -0.15 14.08 14.59
CA ILE A 128 -0.05 14.45 13.18
C ILE A 128 -0.03 15.99 13.07
N PRO A 129 1.01 16.58 12.46
CA PRO A 129 1.08 18.02 12.27
C PRO A 129 -0.08 18.54 11.43
N SER A 130 -0.70 19.65 11.83
CA SER A 130 -1.83 20.26 11.11
C SER A 130 -1.56 20.57 9.64
N ARG A 131 -0.29 20.86 9.29
CA ARG A 131 0.14 21.05 7.91
C ARG A 131 0.05 19.77 7.05
N LEU A 132 0.17 18.58 7.65
CA LEU A 132 -0.01 17.30 6.93
C LEU A 132 -1.51 17.02 6.77
N ILE A 133 -2.31 17.25 7.81
CA ILE A 133 -3.77 17.11 7.74
C ILE A 133 -4.34 18.03 6.64
N ALA A 134 -3.88 19.28 6.57
CA ALA A 134 -4.33 20.25 5.57
C ALA A 134 -3.92 19.89 4.12
N ARG A 135 -3.00 18.94 3.93
CA ARG A 135 -2.54 18.46 2.62
C ARG A 135 -3.12 17.10 2.25
N ALA A 136 -3.81 16.45 3.18
CA ALA A 136 -4.47 15.19 2.90
C ALA A 136 -5.71 15.42 2.04
N ASP A 137 -5.89 14.57 1.04
CA ASP A 137 -7.09 14.52 0.20
C ASP A 137 -8.24 13.85 0.97
N GLU A 138 -7.92 12.94 1.90
CA GLU A 138 -8.87 12.26 2.75
C GLU A 138 -8.33 12.15 4.19
N VAL A 139 -9.19 12.48 5.16
CA VAL A 139 -8.90 12.35 6.60
C VAL A 139 -9.98 11.50 7.24
N ILE A 140 -9.59 10.37 7.84
CA ILE A 140 -10.48 9.45 8.55
C ILE A 140 -10.39 9.76 10.04
N GLU A 141 -11.55 10.13 10.63
CA GLU A 141 -11.72 10.46 12.05
C GLU A 141 -12.43 9.36 12.85
#